data_0a37fc34406fcde09fed815e35f55630
#
_entry.id   0a37fc34406fcde09fed815e35f55630
#
_cell.length_a   1.000
_cell.length_b   1.000
_cell.length_c   1.000
_cell.angle_alpha   90.00
_cell.angle_beta   90.00
_cell.angle_gamma   90.00
#
_symmetry.space_group_name_H-M   'P 1'
#
loop_
_entity.id
_entity.type
_entity.pdbx_description
1 polymer ?
#
loop_
_entity_poly.entity_id
_entity_poly.type
_entity_poly.pdbx_seq_one_letter_code
_entity_poly.pdbx_strand_id
1 'polypeptide(L)'
;DGPQLGVVCDIDDTVMVTHMPRALVASWNAFVKQSFARQAVPGMAALLNRVQETNPGAPVIYLSTGAWNVVPTLRNFFERHNFPRGPMLMTDWGPTNTGWFRSGLEHKRTQLRRLMIDLPEVKWLLIGDDGQFDRIIYGDLAHDHGDKVEAIAIRKLTSSEHVLAGGNHVALAEPQVRSLKQSGALVVSGRDGFTLARKLPASLVGPQP
;
A
#
# COMPACT_ATOMS: atom_id res chain seq x y z
N ASP A 1 13.51 25.15 -0.90
CA ASP A 1 13.46 23.71 -0.76
C ASP A 1 12.46 23.18 -1.77
N GLY A 2 12.89 22.23 -2.63
CA GLY A 2 12.03 21.65 -3.66
C GLY A 2 10.97 20.71 -3.09
N PRO A 3 10.05 20.19 -3.93
CA PRO A 3 9.04 19.25 -3.51
C PRO A 3 9.69 18.01 -2.91
N GLN A 4 9.27 17.65 -1.70
CA GLN A 4 9.78 16.49 -0.99
C GLN A 4 9.05 15.23 -1.48
N LEU A 5 9.77 14.12 -1.53
CA LEU A 5 9.16 12.82 -1.77
C LEU A 5 8.50 12.32 -0.48
N GLY A 6 7.34 11.69 -0.61
CA GLY A 6 6.70 10.90 0.43
C GLY A 6 6.29 9.53 -0.09
N VAL A 7 6.10 8.57 0.79
CA VAL A 7 5.61 7.23 0.46
C VAL A 7 4.28 6.99 1.16
N VAL A 8 3.29 6.52 0.42
CA VAL A 8 2.11 5.88 0.98
C VAL A 8 2.16 4.40 0.65
N CYS A 9 2.16 3.56 1.67
CA CYS A 9 2.26 2.12 1.52
C CYS A 9 1.06 1.43 2.17
N ASP A 10 0.35 0.63 1.39
CA ASP A 10 -0.66 -0.29 1.93
C ASP A 10 0.01 -1.36 2.80
N ILE A 11 -0.75 -1.97 3.71
CA ILE A 11 -0.23 -2.96 4.67
C ILE A 11 -0.56 -4.38 4.24
N ASP A 12 -1.85 -4.70 4.11
CA ASP A 12 -2.32 -6.06 3.87
C ASP A 12 -1.98 -6.52 2.45
N ASP A 13 -1.36 -7.68 2.33
CA ASP A 13 -0.87 -8.23 1.04
C ASP A 13 0.14 -7.34 0.29
N THR A 14 0.58 -6.23 0.88
CA THR A 14 1.63 -5.35 0.37
C THR A 14 2.89 -5.45 1.22
N VAL A 15 2.79 -5.21 2.53
CA VAL A 15 3.90 -5.30 3.50
C VAL A 15 4.00 -6.69 4.11
N MET A 16 2.86 -7.30 4.40
CA MET A 16 2.75 -8.63 4.98
C MET A 16 1.87 -9.54 4.12
N VAL A 17 2.22 -10.82 4.06
CA VAL A 17 1.40 -11.83 3.37
C VAL A 17 0.24 -12.23 4.26
N THR A 18 -0.99 -12.06 3.75
CA THR A 18 -2.22 -12.39 4.47
C THR A 18 -2.72 -13.76 4.00
N HIS A 19 -2.28 -14.85 4.66
CA HIS A 19 -2.69 -16.22 4.31
C HIS A 19 -4.12 -16.59 4.71
N MET A 20 -5.00 -15.62 4.93
CA MET A 20 -6.37 -15.86 5.39
C MET A 20 -7.42 -15.26 4.47
N PRO A 21 -8.58 -15.97 4.32
CA PRO A 21 -9.77 -15.35 3.73
C PRO A 21 -10.11 -14.07 4.51
N ARG A 22 -10.28 -12.97 3.79
CA ARG A 22 -10.58 -11.65 4.40
C ARG A 22 -11.84 -11.64 5.27
N ALA A 23 -12.80 -12.52 5.01
CA ALA A 23 -13.95 -12.71 5.89
C ALA A 23 -13.56 -13.13 7.32
N LEU A 24 -12.40 -13.76 7.51
CA LEU A 24 -11.89 -14.19 8.81
C LEU A 24 -10.92 -13.16 9.43
N VAL A 25 -10.33 -12.26 8.66
CA VAL A 25 -9.55 -11.11 9.19
C VAL A 25 -10.45 -10.16 9.99
N ALA A 26 -11.77 -10.22 9.76
CA ALA A 26 -12.76 -9.51 10.54
C ALA A 26 -12.84 -9.95 12.01
N SER A 27 -12.30 -11.12 12.40
CA SER A 27 -12.22 -11.50 13.79
C SER A 27 -10.88 -11.07 14.39
N TRP A 28 -10.92 -10.09 15.28
CA TRP A 28 -9.76 -9.57 16.05
C TRP A 28 -8.87 -10.68 16.64
N ASN A 29 -9.47 -11.73 17.18
CA ASN A 29 -8.75 -12.84 17.80
C ASN A 29 -7.90 -13.63 16.78
N ALA A 30 -8.36 -13.73 15.52
CA ALA A 30 -7.60 -14.38 14.46
C ALA A 30 -6.44 -13.48 14.01
N PHE A 31 -6.65 -12.17 13.93
CA PHE A 31 -5.60 -11.21 13.58
C PHE A 31 -4.45 -11.24 14.59
N VAL A 32 -4.75 -11.11 15.89
CA VAL A 32 -3.75 -11.06 16.96
C VAL A 32 -3.01 -12.39 17.13
N LYS A 33 -3.72 -13.53 17.12
CA LYS A 33 -3.08 -14.84 17.28
C LYS A 33 -2.17 -15.24 16.13
N GLN A 34 -2.46 -14.77 14.91
CA GLN A 34 -1.70 -15.13 13.71
C GLN A 34 -0.66 -14.09 13.30
N SER A 35 -0.68 -12.90 13.87
CA SER A 35 0.31 -11.85 13.55
C SER A 35 1.75 -12.26 13.84
N PHE A 36 1.96 -13.15 14.81
CA PHE A 36 3.28 -13.73 15.10
C PHE A 36 3.77 -14.70 14.01
N ALA A 37 2.85 -15.28 13.23
CA ALA A 37 3.14 -16.22 12.15
C ALA A 37 3.14 -15.56 10.76
N ARG A 38 2.79 -14.27 10.65
CA ARG A 38 2.76 -13.57 9.37
C ARG A 38 4.16 -13.33 8.84
N GLN A 39 4.32 -13.55 7.54
CA GLN A 39 5.56 -13.32 6.83
C GLN A 39 5.57 -11.92 6.20
N ALA A 40 6.70 -11.23 6.31
CA ALA A 40 6.90 -10.01 5.54
C ALA A 40 7.05 -10.35 4.05
N VAL A 41 6.53 -9.49 3.20
CA VAL A 41 6.77 -9.60 1.76
C VAL A 41 8.27 -9.39 1.50
N PRO A 42 8.95 -10.33 0.82
CA PRO A 42 10.38 -10.25 0.60
C PRO A 42 10.80 -8.92 -0.04
N GLY A 43 11.85 -8.31 0.49
CA GLY A 43 12.42 -7.07 -0.05
C GLY A 43 11.58 -5.81 0.16
N MET A 44 10.37 -5.87 0.75
CA MET A 44 9.55 -4.68 0.89
C MET A 44 10.12 -3.71 1.94
N ALA A 45 10.60 -4.21 3.07
CA ALA A 45 11.30 -3.38 4.04
C ALA A 45 12.57 -2.74 3.43
N ALA A 46 13.34 -3.52 2.68
CA ALA A 46 14.52 -3.02 1.98
C ALA A 46 14.17 -1.92 0.96
N LEU A 47 13.09 -2.08 0.20
CA LEU A 47 12.59 -1.06 -0.73
C LEU A 47 12.28 0.25 0.01
N LEU A 48 11.50 0.19 1.09
CA LEU A 48 11.09 1.38 1.84
C LEU A 48 12.28 2.08 2.50
N ASN A 49 13.22 1.32 3.08
CA ASN A 49 14.44 1.90 3.66
C ASN A 49 15.31 2.56 2.58
N ARG A 50 15.49 1.93 1.42
CA ARG A 50 16.23 2.54 0.31
C ARG A 50 15.60 3.83 -0.20
N VAL A 51 14.27 3.92 -0.23
CA VAL A 51 13.59 5.18 -0.58
C VAL A 51 13.94 6.28 0.42
N GLN A 52 13.94 6.00 1.72
CA GLN A 52 14.32 6.97 2.75
C GLN A 52 15.80 7.32 2.72
N GLU A 53 16.69 6.36 2.48
CA GLU A 53 18.14 6.59 2.33
C GLU A 53 18.45 7.47 1.12
N THR A 54 17.73 7.26 0.02
CA THR A 54 17.90 8.04 -1.22
C THR A 54 17.27 9.43 -1.11
N ASN A 55 16.19 9.55 -0.33
CA ASN A 55 15.42 10.78 -0.16
C ASN A 55 15.31 11.11 1.34
N PRO A 56 16.37 11.66 1.96
CA PRO A 56 16.37 11.97 3.39
C PRO A 56 15.20 12.89 3.78
N GLY A 57 14.49 12.50 4.83
CA GLY A 57 13.29 13.22 5.28
C GLY A 57 11.97 12.78 4.61
N ALA A 58 12.00 11.86 3.63
CA ALA A 58 10.79 11.32 3.03
C ALA A 58 9.95 10.57 4.08
N PRO A 59 8.71 11.01 4.38
CA PRO A 59 7.83 10.27 5.25
C PRO A 59 7.36 8.98 4.60
N VAL A 60 7.30 7.90 5.37
CA VAL A 60 6.61 6.66 4.98
C VAL A 60 5.32 6.57 5.78
N ILE A 61 4.19 6.67 5.11
CA ILE A 61 2.86 6.63 5.68
C ILE A 61 2.23 5.28 5.32
N TYR A 62 1.77 4.55 6.34
CA TYR A 62 1.08 3.28 6.14
C TYR A 62 -0.42 3.49 6.14
N LEU A 63 -1.10 3.02 5.10
CA LEU A 63 -2.53 3.21 4.90
C LEU A 63 -3.24 1.86 4.80
N SER A 64 -4.12 1.55 5.75
CA SER A 64 -4.84 0.27 5.79
C SER A 64 -6.32 0.48 6.09
N THR A 65 -7.14 -0.47 5.63
CA THR A 65 -8.55 -0.59 6.02
C THR A 65 -8.75 -1.31 7.37
N GLY A 66 -7.67 -1.74 8.00
CA GLY A 66 -7.68 -2.34 9.33
C GLY A 66 -8.05 -1.33 10.42
N ALA A 67 -8.57 -1.83 11.53
CA ALA A 67 -8.98 -0.99 12.65
C ALA A 67 -7.77 -0.59 13.54
N TRP A 68 -7.88 0.54 14.24
CA TRP A 68 -6.82 1.09 15.11
C TRP A 68 -6.33 0.11 16.19
N ASN A 69 -7.17 -0.80 16.64
CA ASN A 69 -6.83 -1.78 17.67
C ASN A 69 -5.71 -2.76 17.25
N VAL A 70 -5.42 -2.91 15.93
CA VAL A 70 -4.32 -3.76 15.44
C VAL A 70 -2.95 -3.06 15.45
N VAL A 71 -2.90 -1.76 15.65
CA VAL A 71 -1.66 -0.96 15.56
C VAL A 71 -0.53 -1.47 16.48
N PRO A 72 -0.76 -1.83 17.75
CA PRO A 72 0.31 -2.36 18.59
C PRO A 72 0.97 -3.60 17.99
N THR A 73 0.16 -4.50 17.41
CA THR A 73 0.64 -5.71 16.76
C THR A 73 1.40 -5.41 15.47
N LEU A 74 0.91 -4.47 14.66
CA LEU A 74 1.59 -4.01 13.45
C LEU A 74 2.95 -3.38 13.77
N ARG A 75 3.03 -2.56 14.81
CA ARG A 75 4.31 -1.95 15.25
C ARG A 75 5.34 -3.02 15.61
N ASN A 76 4.96 -4.03 16.38
CA ASN A 76 5.83 -5.15 16.71
C ASN A 76 6.29 -5.92 15.46
N PHE A 77 5.39 -6.11 14.50
CA PHE A 77 5.72 -6.73 13.21
C PHE A 77 6.73 -5.88 12.43
N PHE A 78 6.49 -4.58 12.32
CA PHE A 78 7.37 -3.66 11.57
C PHE A 78 8.76 -3.59 12.18
N GLU A 79 8.87 -3.50 13.50
CA GLU A 79 10.16 -3.51 14.21
C GLU A 79 10.92 -4.82 13.98
N ARG A 80 10.24 -5.95 14.07
CA ARG A 80 10.85 -7.28 13.85
C ARG A 80 11.38 -7.47 12.43
N HIS A 81 10.71 -6.88 11.45
CA HIS A 81 11.06 -7.03 10.03
C HIS A 81 11.80 -5.82 9.45
N ASN A 82 12.27 -4.91 10.30
CA ASN A 82 13.04 -3.71 9.92
C ASN A 82 12.30 -2.80 8.93
N PHE A 83 11.00 -2.68 9.03
CA PHE A 83 10.26 -1.66 8.29
C PHE A 83 10.51 -0.27 8.88
N PRO A 84 10.62 0.78 8.05
CA PRO A 84 10.79 2.13 8.55
C PRO A 84 9.59 2.56 9.41
N ARG A 85 9.88 3.35 10.45
CA ARG A 85 8.82 3.92 11.29
C ARG A 85 8.05 4.97 10.53
N GLY A 86 6.73 5.02 10.74
CA GLY A 86 5.86 5.99 10.11
C GLY A 86 4.46 6.01 10.72
N PRO A 87 3.68 7.06 10.45
CA PRO A 87 2.28 7.11 10.86
C PRO A 87 1.48 6.03 10.15
N MET A 88 0.46 5.54 10.85
CA MET A 88 -0.49 4.56 10.33
C MET A 88 -1.86 5.21 10.24
N LEU A 89 -2.45 5.22 9.05
CA LEU A 89 -3.80 5.70 8.80
C LEU A 89 -4.74 4.48 8.74
N MET A 90 -5.44 4.26 9.84
CA MET A 90 -6.29 3.10 10.08
C MET A 90 -7.75 3.53 10.16
N THR A 91 -8.67 2.57 10.21
CA THR A 91 -10.11 2.85 10.36
C THR A 91 -10.57 2.74 11.82
N ASP A 92 -11.62 3.47 12.17
CA ASP A 92 -12.29 3.34 13.47
C ASP A 92 -13.28 2.16 13.51
N TRP A 93 -13.47 1.48 12.40
CA TRP A 93 -14.52 0.47 12.23
C TRP A 93 -14.01 -0.91 12.61
N GLY A 94 -14.69 -1.50 13.57
CA GLY A 94 -14.64 -2.95 13.76
C GLY A 94 -15.42 -3.68 12.66
N PRO A 95 -15.36 -5.01 12.59
CA PRO A 95 -16.08 -5.81 11.60
C PRO A 95 -17.58 -5.73 11.86
N THR A 96 -18.27 -4.78 11.26
CA THR A 96 -19.72 -4.72 11.20
C THR A 96 -20.21 -5.05 9.80
N ASN A 97 -21.25 -5.85 9.76
CA ASN A 97 -21.84 -6.45 8.57
C ASN A 97 -22.08 -5.47 7.40
N THR A 98 -21.85 -5.95 6.18
CA THR A 98 -22.36 -5.46 4.88
C THR A 98 -21.88 -4.12 4.32
N GLY A 99 -21.34 -3.19 5.11
CA GLY A 99 -20.81 -1.90 4.63
C GLY A 99 -19.30 -1.81 4.50
N TRP A 100 -18.55 -2.81 4.98
CA TRP A 100 -17.12 -2.75 5.20
C TRP A 100 -16.27 -2.47 3.94
N PHE A 101 -16.61 -3.09 2.83
CA PHE A 101 -15.87 -2.88 1.57
C PHE A 101 -16.00 -1.45 1.04
N ARG A 102 -17.22 -0.90 1.08
CA ARG A 102 -17.46 0.47 0.62
C ARG A 102 -16.81 1.49 1.53
N SER A 103 -16.87 1.29 2.85
CA SER A 103 -16.24 2.17 3.83
C SER A 103 -14.70 2.12 3.76
N GLY A 104 -14.10 0.95 3.53
CA GLY A 104 -12.65 0.81 3.36
C GLY A 104 -12.11 1.54 2.13
N LEU A 105 -12.81 1.43 1.00
CA LEU A 105 -12.48 2.17 -0.23
C LEU A 105 -12.54 3.69 0.00
N GLU A 106 -13.63 4.16 0.60
CA GLU A 106 -13.82 5.58 0.90
C GLU A 106 -12.81 6.09 1.94
N HIS A 107 -12.43 5.27 2.93
CA HIS A 107 -11.37 5.61 3.86
C HIS A 107 -10.04 5.87 3.13
N LYS A 108 -9.58 4.92 2.30
CA LYS A 108 -8.32 5.09 1.55
C LYS A 108 -8.38 6.33 0.65
N ARG A 109 -9.46 6.54 -0.10
CA ARG A 109 -9.64 7.72 -0.94
C ARG A 109 -9.60 9.02 -0.15
N THR A 110 -10.29 9.06 0.97
CA THR A 110 -10.33 10.25 1.82
C THR A 110 -8.96 10.59 2.41
N GLN A 111 -8.24 9.59 2.94
CA GLN A 111 -6.92 9.81 3.51
C GLN A 111 -5.91 10.26 2.44
N LEU A 112 -5.92 9.64 1.25
CA LEU A 112 -5.06 10.05 0.15
C LEU A 112 -5.33 11.50 -0.29
N ARG A 113 -6.60 11.88 -0.47
CA ARG A 113 -6.97 13.26 -0.81
C ARG A 113 -6.53 14.26 0.26
N ARG A 114 -6.67 13.91 1.54
CA ARG A 114 -6.16 14.74 2.64
C ARG A 114 -4.65 14.95 2.54
N LEU A 115 -3.88 13.91 2.29
CA LEU A 115 -2.43 14.04 2.11
C LEU A 115 -2.07 14.97 0.95
N MET A 116 -2.81 14.93 -0.18
CA MET A 116 -2.58 15.84 -1.30
C MET A 116 -2.87 17.30 -0.95
N ILE A 117 -3.86 17.54 -0.07
CA ILE A 117 -4.28 18.89 0.36
C ILE A 117 -3.35 19.40 1.47
N ASP A 118 -3.08 18.58 2.47
CA ASP A 118 -2.34 18.98 3.67
C ASP A 118 -0.83 19.11 3.41
N LEU A 119 -0.32 18.38 2.41
CA LEU A 119 1.10 18.37 2.01
C LEU A 119 1.26 18.65 0.52
N PRO A 120 0.93 19.88 0.07
CA PRO A 120 0.84 20.22 -1.35
C PRO A 120 2.19 20.18 -2.07
N GLU A 121 3.30 20.30 -1.37
CA GLU A 121 4.65 20.29 -1.94
C GLU A 121 5.25 18.88 -2.04
N VAL A 122 4.56 17.86 -1.49
CA VAL A 122 5.06 16.50 -1.49
C VAL A 122 4.60 15.75 -2.74
N LYS A 123 5.53 15.10 -3.42
CA LYS A 123 5.23 14.10 -4.44
C LYS A 123 5.23 12.70 -3.84
N TRP A 124 4.33 11.86 -4.28
CA TRP A 124 4.05 10.60 -3.62
C TRP A 124 4.42 9.39 -4.46
N LEU A 125 5.20 8.48 -3.86
CA LEU A 125 5.30 7.09 -4.29
C LEU A 125 4.19 6.30 -3.61
N LEU A 126 3.28 5.72 -4.39
CA LEU A 126 2.16 4.93 -3.91
C LEU A 126 2.48 3.45 -4.08
N ILE A 127 2.44 2.68 -2.98
CA ILE A 127 2.76 1.24 -2.98
C ILE A 127 1.54 0.48 -2.48
N GLY A 128 1.07 -0.49 -3.27
CA GLY A 128 -0.08 -1.33 -2.95
C GLY A 128 -0.03 -2.67 -3.68
N ASP A 129 -1.12 -3.41 -3.65
CA ASP A 129 -1.25 -4.72 -4.28
C ASP A 129 -2.30 -4.75 -5.42
N ASP A 130 -2.34 -5.87 -6.15
CA ASP A 130 -3.32 -6.08 -7.21
C ASP A 130 -4.52 -6.95 -6.79
N GLY A 131 -4.64 -7.26 -5.51
CA GLY A 131 -5.70 -8.12 -4.98
C GLY A 131 -7.04 -7.42 -4.79
N GLN A 132 -7.07 -6.09 -4.65
CA GLN A 132 -8.31 -5.35 -4.44
C GLN A 132 -8.36 -4.01 -5.19
N PHE A 133 -8.41 -2.91 -4.41
CA PHE A 133 -8.80 -1.60 -4.91
C PHE A 133 -7.63 -0.65 -5.11
N ASP A 134 -6.41 -0.98 -4.68
CA ASP A 134 -5.28 -0.06 -4.72
C ASP A 134 -4.98 0.42 -6.13
N ARG A 135 -5.05 -0.47 -7.13
CA ARG A 135 -4.85 -0.08 -8.54
C ARG A 135 -5.87 0.95 -9.00
N ILE A 136 -7.12 0.82 -8.56
CA ILE A 136 -8.21 1.74 -8.91
C ILE A 136 -8.01 3.06 -8.17
N ILE A 137 -7.84 3.00 -6.85
CA ILE A 137 -7.69 4.17 -5.99
C ILE A 137 -6.49 5.01 -6.42
N TYR A 138 -5.34 4.37 -6.66
CA TYR A 138 -4.12 5.06 -7.05
C TYR A 138 -4.21 5.58 -8.48
N GLY A 139 -4.90 4.85 -9.38
CA GLY A 139 -5.16 5.32 -10.74
C GLY A 139 -6.07 6.55 -10.77
N ASP A 140 -7.15 6.54 -10.00
CA ASP A 140 -8.05 7.68 -9.86
C ASP A 140 -7.29 8.88 -9.27
N LEU A 141 -6.49 8.66 -8.21
CA LEU A 141 -5.70 9.73 -7.60
C LEU A 141 -4.68 10.31 -8.58
N ALA A 142 -3.98 9.47 -9.33
CA ALA A 142 -3.00 9.93 -10.31
C ALA A 142 -3.66 10.62 -11.52
N HIS A 143 -4.91 10.29 -11.83
CA HIS A 143 -5.70 11.01 -12.83
C HIS A 143 -6.08 12.43 -12.34
N ASP A 144 -6.54 12.51 -11.09
CA ASP A 144 -7.02 13.76 -10.49
C ASP A 144 -5.87 14.69 -10.03
N HIS A 145 -4.74 14.09 -9.62
CA HIS A 145 -3.58 14.77 -9.01
C HIS A 145 -2.25 14.26 -9.57
N GLY A 146 -2.15 14.19 -10.91
CA GLY A 146 -0.98 13.60 -11.57
C GLY A 146 0.34 14.33 -11.29
N ASP A 147 0.30 15.60 -10.98
CA ASP A 147 1.45 16.41 -10.55
C ASP A 147 1.98 16.03 -9.16
N LYS A 148 1.16 15.34 -8.33
CA LYS A 148 1.49 14.90 -6.98
C LYS A 148 1.90 13.42 -6.91
N VAL A 149 1.66 12.64 -7.95
CA VAL A 149 1.98 11.21 -7.98
C VAL A 149 3.24 10.98 -8.81
N GLU A 150 4.35 10.71 -8.13
CA GLU A 150 5.64 10.44 -8.79
C GLU A 150 5.68 9.04 -9.42
N ALA A 151 5.21 8.04 -8.69
CA ALA A 151 5.13 6.66 -9.19
C ALA A 151 4.09 5.83 -8.43
N ILE A 152 3.62 4.78 -9.08
CA ILE A 152 2.75 3.75 -8.50
C ILE A 152 3.46 2.40 -8.62
N ALA A 153 3.67 1.73 -7.50
CA ALA A 153 4.31 0.42 -7.42
C ALA A 153 3.30 -0.63 -6.92
N ILE A 154 2.95 -1.59 -7.78
CA ILE A 154 1.92 -2.59 -7.49
C ILE A 154 2.55 -3.96 -7.28
N ARG A 155 2.38 -4.53 -6.07
CA ARG A 155 2.70 -5.92 -5.79
C ARG A 155 1.71 -6.83 -6.49
N LYS A 156 2.23 -7.76 -7.30
CA LYS A 156 1.42 -8.83 -7.91
C LYS A 156 1.31 -9.99 -6.94
N LEU A 157 0.08 -10.33 -6.60
CA LEU A 157 -0.24 -11.48 -5.78
C LEU A 157 -0.09 -12.77 -6.58
N THR A 158 0.23 -13.86 -5.91
CA THR A 158 0.16 -15.21 -6.49
C THR A 158 -1.30 -15.64 -6.65
N SER A 159 -1.56 -16.67 -7.45
CA SER A 159 -2.93 -17.18 -7.63
C SER A 159 -3.57 -17.62 -6.29
N SER A 160 -2.78 -18.20 -5.38
CA SER A 160 -3.25 -18.58 -4.05
C SER A 160 -3.58 -17.39 -3.17
N GLU A 161 -2.78 -16.34 -3.21
CA GLU A 161 -3.04 -15.08 -2.50
C GLU A 161 -4.29 -14.40 -3.04
N HIS A 162 -4.50 -14.37 -4.37
CA HIS A 162 -5.73 -13.83 -4.97
C HIS A 162 -6.98 -14.56 -4.49
N VAL A 163 -6.97 -15.88 -4.43
CA VAL A 163 -8.10 -16.67 -3.91
C VAL A 163 -8.40 -16.30 -2.45
N LEU A 164 -7.37 -16.15 -1.63
CA LEU A 164 -7.50 -15.77 -0.22
C LEU A 164 -7.90 -14.30 -0.04
N ALA A 165 -7.48 -13.43 -0.93
CA ALA A 165 -7.84 -12.01 -0.92
C ALA A 165 -9.30 -11.70 -1.26
N GLY A 166 -10.14 -12.73 -1.45
CA GLY A 166 -11.56 -12.59 -1.78
C GLY A 166 -11.86 -12.83 -3.26
N GLY A 167 -10.95 -13.49 -3.91
CA GLY A 167 -10.82 -13.96 -5.27
C GLY A 167 -12.03 -14.17 -6.14
N ASN A 168 -12.73 -13.13 -6.45
CA ASN A 168 -13.26 -13.06 -7.80
C ASN A 168 -12.15 -12.44 -8.65
N HIS A 169 -11.65 -13.19 -9.63
CA HIS A 169 -10.93 -12.65 -10.77
C HIS A 169 -11.87 -11.70 -11.52
N VAL A 170 -12.18 -10.57 -10.91
CA VAL A 170 -12.74 -9.46 -11.64
C VAL A 170 -11.56 -8.94 -12.43
N ALA A 171 -11.41 -9.42 -13.66
CA ALA A 171 -10.60 -8.74 -14.62
C ALA A 171 -10.98 -7.26 -14.50
N LEU A 172 -10.01 -6.42 -14.10
CA LEU A 172 -10.27 -5.00 -13.95
C LEU A 172 -10.97 -4.55 -15.22
N ALA A 173 -12.13 -3.91 -15.07
CA ALA A 173 -12.86 -3.43 -16.24
C ALA A 173 -11.93 -2.52 -17.06
N GLU A 174 -11.98 -2.60 -18.37
CA GLU A 174 -11.20 -1.80 -19.33
C GLU A 174 -11.01 -0.31 -18.90
N PRO A 175 -12.03 0.38 -18.34
CA PRO A 175 -11.88 1.76 -17.87
C PRO A 175 -10.86 1.93 -16.73
N GLN A 176 -10.71 0.94 -15.86
CA GLN A 176 -9.80 0.99 -14.71
C GLN A 176 -8.33 0.82 -15.10
N VAL A 177 -8.08 0.02 -16.14
CA VAL A 177 -6.74 -0.10 -16.74
C VAL A 177 -6.37 1.16 -17.53
N ARG A 178 -7.36 1.82 -18.13
CA ARG A 178 -7.16 3.09 -18.84
C ARG A 178 -6.78 4.22 -17.91
N SER A 179 -7.41 4.33 -16.75
CA SER A 179 -7.09 5.36 -15.73
C SER A 179 -5.61 5.32 -15.33
N LEU A 180 -5.05 4.14 -15.03
CA LEU A 180 -3.62 3.99 -14.72
C LEU A 180 -2.70 4.37 -15.87
N LYS A 181 -3.05 4.02 -17.11
CA LYS A 181 -2.23 4.33 -18.31
C LYS A 181 -2.32 5.80 -18.73
N GLN A 182 -3.44 6.46 -18.44
CA GLN A 182 -3.69 7.86 -18.82
C GLN A 182 -3.20 8.87 -17.79
N SER A 183 -2.87 8.43 -16.57
CA SER A 183 -2.45 9.31 -15.48
C SER A 183 -1.10 10.00 -15.70
N GLY A 184 -0.30 9.55 -16.65
CA GLY A 184 1.06 10.05 -16.87
C GLY A 184 2.06 9.62 -15.78
N ALA A 185 1.60 9.07 -14.65
CA ALA A 185 2.47 8.58 -13.60
C ALA A 185 3.19 7.28 -14.02
N LEU A 186 4.42 7.10 -13.55
CA LEU A 186 5.14 5.85 -13.73
C LEU A 186 4.45 4.72 -12.96
N VAL A 187 4.03 3.67 -13.66
CA VAL A 187 3.43 2.49 -13.03
C VAL A 187 4.33 1.28 -13.19
N VAL A 188 4.80 0.73 -12.08
CA VAL A 188 5.60 -0.50 -12.07
C VAL A 188 4.86 -1.62 -11.33
N SER A 189 5.17 -2.87 -11.66
CA SER A 189 4.61 -4.02 -10.94
C SER A 189 5.64 -5.12 -10.75
N GLY A 190 5.57 -5.81 -9.61
CA GLY A 190 6.49 -6.88 -9.25
C GLY A 190 5.90 -7.81 -8.20
N ARG A 191 6.48 -8.99 -7.99
CA ARG A 191 6.01 -9.96 -6.99
C ARG A 191 6.39 -9.56 -5.55
N ASP A 192 7.47 -8.80 -5.41
CA ASP A 192 8.10 -8.48 -4.15
C ASP A 192 8.82 -7.12 -4.21
N GLY A 193 9.29 -6.64 -3.08
CA GLY A 193 9.99 -5.37 -2.98
C GLY A 193 11.28 -5.30 -3.80
N PHE A 194 12.00 -6.42 -3.94
CA PHE A 194 13.21 -6.46 -4.78
C PHE A 194 12.89 -6.25 -6.26
N THR A 195 11.82 -6.88 -6.75
CA THR A 195 11.39 -6.71 -8.13
C THR A 195 10.85 -5.31 -8.39
N LEU A 196 10.13 -4.73 -7.43
CA LEU A 196 9.65 -3.35 -7.52
C LEU A 196 10.82 -2.36 -7.52
N ALA A 197 11.80 -2.53 -6.61
CA ALA A 197 12.97 -1.68 -6.54
C ALA A 197 13.74 -1.63 -7.87
N ARG A 198 13.91 -2.79 -8.53
CA ARG A 198 14.60 -2.85 -9.84
C ARG A 198 13.88 -2.11 -10.97
N LYS A 199 12.60 -1.83 -10.82
CA LYS A 199 11.79 -1.16 -11.85
C LYS A 199 11.53 0.32 -11.55
N LEU A 200 11.75 0.74 -10.32
CA LEU A 200 11.65 2.12 -9.92
C LEU A 200 12.91 2.90 -10.34
N PRO A 201 12.79 4.20 -10.65
CA PRO A 201 13.93 5.04 -10.99
C PRO A 201 14.94 5.14 -9.86
N ALA A 202 16.22 5.30 -10.21
CA ALA A 202 17.28 5.50 -9.23
C ALA A 202 17.07 6.77 -8.38
N SER A 203 16.37 7.76 -8.88
CA SER A 203 15.96 8.95 -8.10
C SER A 203 15.08 8.61 -6.89
N LEU A 204 14.33 7.51 -6.94
CA LEU A 204 13.46 7.07 -5.85
C LEU A 204 14.14 6.08 -4.91
N VAL A 205 14.94 5.16 -5.45
CA VAL A 205 15.46 3.99 -4.71
C VAL A 205 16.99 3.91 -4.67
N GLY A 206 17.69 4.91 -5.16
CA GLY A 206 19.13 4.88 -5.30
C GLY A 206 19.63 3.97 -6.43
N PRO A 207 20.97 3.98 -6.69
CA PRO A 207 21.55 3.13 -7.70
C PRO A 207 21.34 1.65 -7.37
N GLN A 208 21.09 0.86 -8.40
CA GLN A 208 20.94 -0.57 -8.24
C GLN A 208 22.32 -1.23 -8.08
N PRO A 209 22.46 -2.23 -7.20
CA PRO A 209 23.71 -2.97 -7.05
C PRO A 209 24.02 -3.77 -8.30
#